data_1aa709ee24806c67826faaaf5df6cdd5
#
_entry.id   1aa709ee24806c67826faaaf5df6cdd5
#
_cell.length_a   1.000
_cell.length_b   1.000
_cell.length_c   1.000
_cell.angle_alpha   90.00
_cell.angle_beta   90.00
_cell.angle_gamma   90.00
#
_symmetry.space_group_name_H-M   'P 1'
#
loop_
_entity.id
_entity.type
_entity.pdbx_description
1 polymer ?
#
loop_
_entity_poly.entity_id
_entity_poly.type
_entity_poly.pdbx_seq_one_letter_code
_entity_poly.pdbx_strand_id
1 'polypeptide(L)'
;MKIQMKTISSDYNEETGLSTVTVATDLGLITGYASLHPDDAEIASHFAGCRYAEMRAGIKYMKEKIKVSKYQLEPLKRVYNILTNKKNCDMSNKGIKLLEKEIYTLEDDIETYKTNVKTLTERLQTAINSRPGIVNDMMNKKQDNE
;
A
#
# COMPACT_ATOMS: atom_id res chain seq x y z
N MET A 1 14.59 -3.23 5.88
CA MET A 1 13.20 -3.23 5.37
C MET A 1 13.06 -4.31 4.32
N LYS A 2 12.19 -5.27 4.54
CA LYS A 2 11.89 -6.30 3.53
C LYS A 2 10.51 -6.08 2.94
N ILE A 3 10.46 -5.80 1.64
CA ILE A 3 9.22 -5.80 0.88
C ILE A 3 9.24 -7.08 0.06
N GLN A 4 8.32 -8.01 0.37
CA GLN A 4 8.19 -9.26 -0.34
C GLN A 4 6.78 -9.35 -0.90
N MET A 5 6.67 -9.22 -2.21
CA MET A 5 5.39 -9.31 -2.90
C MET A 5 5.59 -10.01 -4.23
N LYS A 6 4.85 -11.08 -4.45
CA LYS A 6 4.88 -11.84 -5.71
C LYS A 6 3.47 -12.16 -6.14
N THR A 7 3.12 -11.80 -7.37
CA THR A 7 1.83 -12.15 -7.95
C THR A 7 1.78 -13.66 -8.19
N ILE A 8 0.79 -14.33 -7.62
CA ILE A 8 0.60 -15.78 -7.76
C ILE A 8 -0.60 -16.15 -8.62
N SER A 9 -1.56 -15.26 -8.77
CA SER A 9 -2.69 -15.48 -9.68
C SER A 9 -3.26 -14.15 -10.13
N SER A 10 -3.76 -14.14 -11.35
CA SER A 10 -4.55 -13.04 -11.89
C SER A 10 -5.71 -13.63 -12.68
N ASP A 11 -6.90 -13.08 -12.48
CA ASP A 11 -8.12 -13.55 -13.07
C ASP A 11 -8.97 -12.39 -13.55
N TYR A 12 -9.69 -12.60 -14.65
CA TYR A 12 -10.59 -11.62 -15.22
C TYR A 12 -11.92 -12.27 -15.55
N ASN A 13 -12.98 -11.71 -14.99
CA ASN A 13 -14.34 -12.19 -15.25
C ASN A 13 -14.97 -11.31 -16.33
N GLU A 14 -15.13 -11.88 -17.53
CA GLU A 14 -15.71 -11.19 -18.68
C GLU A 14 -17.17 -10.77 -18.46
N GLU A 15 -17.92 -11.51 -17.68
CA GLU A 15 -19.33 -11.22 -17.41
C GLU A 15 -19.50 -9.99 -16.50
N THR A 16 -18.65 -9.87 -15.48
CA THR A 16 -18.72 -8.79 -14.50
C THR A 16 -17.73 -7.66 -14.75
N GLY A 17 -16.73 -7.88 -15.60
CA GLY A 17 -15.65 -6.92 -15.80
C GLY A 17 -14.69 -6.81 -14.62
N LEU A 18 -14.72 -7.77 -13.69
CA LEU A 18 -13.90 -7.74 -12.49
C LEU A 18 -12.55 -8.42 -12.73
N SER A 19 -11.48 -7.70 -12.47
CA SER A 19 -10.12 -8.24 -12.44
C SER A 19 -9.72 -8.48 -10.98
N THR A 20 -9.13 -9.64 -10.72
CA THR A 20 -8.71 -10.04 -9.38
C THR A 20 -7.26 -10.49 -9.45
N VAL A 21 -6.40 -9.92 -8.63
CA VAL A 21 -5.00 -10.32 -8.52
C VAL A 21 -4.70 -10.69 -7.08
N THR A 22 -4.13 -11.85 -6.87
CA THR A 22 -3.67 -12.30 -5.57
C THR A 22 -2.15 -12.30 -5.55
N VAL A 23 -1.60 -11.68 -4.53
CA VAL A 23 -0.16 -11.61 -4.32
C VAL A 23 0.22 -12.31 -3.03
N ALA A 24 1.32 -13.05 -3.07
CA ALA A 24 1.90 -13.65 -1.88
C ALA A 24 2.88 -12.65 -1.27
N THR A 25 2.73 -12.40 0.02
CA THR A 25 3.58 -11.45 0.75
C THR A 25 4.09 -12.09 2.04
N ASP A 26 5.02 -11.43 2.70
CA ASP A 26 5.49 -11.83 4.03
C ASP A 26 4.39 -11.72 5.10
N LEU A 27 3.30 -11.02 4.82
CA LEU A 27 2.14 -10.92 5.70
C LEU A 27 0.98 -11.85 5.29
N GLY A 28 1.21 -12.73 4.31
CA GLY A 28 0.19 -13.64 3.79
C GLY A 28 -0.29 -13.25 2.40
N LEU A 29 -1.44 -13.80 2.01
CA LEU A 29 -2.04 -13.53 0.70
C LEU A 29 -2.87 -12.25 0.75
N ILE A 30 -2.66 -11.39 -0.23
CA ILE A 30 -3.41 -10.14 -0.37
C ILE A 30 -4.02 -10.09 -1.75
N THR A 31 -5.29 -9.73 -1.83
CA THR A 31 -6.02 -9.67 -3.09
C THR A 31 -6.41 -8.23 -3.41
N GLY A 32 -6.12 -7.82 -4.64
CA GLY A 32 -6.55 -6.55 -5.20
C GLY A 32 -7.61 -6.77 -6.28
N TYR A 33 -8.47 -5.79 -6.43
CA TYR A 33 -9.59 -5.84 -7.37
C TYR A 33 -9.62 -4.59 -8.23
N ALA A 34 -10.01 -4.74 -9.49
CA ALA A 34 -10.31 -3.63 -10.37
C ALA A 34 -11.56 -3.96 -11.19
N SER A 35 -12.54 -3.08 -11.15
CA SER A 35 -13.77 -3.24 -11.93
C SER A 35 -13.69 -2.46 -13.22
N LEU A 36 -14.16 -3.08 -14.30
CA LEU A 36 -14.31 -2.42 -15.58
C LEU A 36 -15.42 -1.38 -15.48
N HIS A 37 -15.13 -0.16 -15.85
CA HIS A 37 -16.16 0.85 -16.01
C HIS A 37 -16.96 0.56 -17.29
N PRO A 38 -18.30 0.70 -17.29
CA PRO A 38 -19.11 0.43 -18.49
C PRO A 38 -18.65 1.18 -19.73
N ASP A 39 -18.18 2.42 -19.57
CA ASP A 39 -17.69 3.24 -20.68
C ASP A 39 -16.37 2.75 -21.26
N ASP A 40 -15.69 1.84 -20.56
CA ASP A 40 -14.41 1.27 -20.99
C ASP A 40 -14.56 -0.09 -21.68
N ALA A 41 -15.78 -0.56 -21.89
CA ALA A 41 -16.04 -1.91 -22.41
C ALA A 41 -15.33 -2.18 -23.73
N GLU A 42 -15.19 -1.17 -24.59
CA GLU A 42 -14.54 -1.30 -25.89
C GLU A 42 -13.03 -1.28 -25.84
N ILE A 43 -12.44 -0.65 -24.82
CA ILE A 43 -10.99 -0.49 -24.67
C ILE A 43 -10.42 -1.32 -23.51
N ALA A 44 -11.30 -2.01 -22.79
CA ALA A 44 -10.88 -2.83 -21.66
C ALA A 44 -10.03 -3.99 -22.12
N SER A 45 -8.93 -4.19 -21.44
CA SER A 45 -8.11 -5.36 -21.63
C SER A 45 -7.93 -6.09 -20.31
N HIS A 46 -7.87 -7.41 -20.39
CA HIS A 46 -7.52 -8.25 -19.25
C HIS A 46 -6.22 -7.79 -18.59
N PHE A 47 -5.24 -7.44 -19.39
CA PHE A 47 -3.93 -6.99 -18.92
C PHE A 47 -4.04 -5.69 -18.10
N ALA A 48 -4.76 -4.69 -18.60
CA ALA A 48 -4.92 -3.41 -17.90
C ALA A 48 -5.67 -3.57 -16.58
N GLY A 49 -6.75 -4.34 -16.56
CA GLY A 49 -7.52 -4.61 -15.35
C GLY A 49 -6.70 -5.32 -14.30
N CYS A 50 -5.95 -6.34 -14.69
CA CYS A 50 -5.07 -7.07 -13.77
C CYS A 50 -3.95 -6.19 -13.24
N ARG A 51 -3.42 -5.28 -14.06
CA ARG A 51 -2.40 -4.34 -13.61
C ARG A 51 -2.93 -3.38 -12.55
N TYR A 52 -4.13 -2.84 -12.72
CA TYR A 52 -4.75 -1.98 -11.71
C TYR A 52 -5.05 -2.77 -10.43
N ALA A 53 -5.53 -4.00 -10.55
CA ALA A 53 -5.77 -4.88 -9.41
C ALA A 53 -4.47 -5.18 -8.66
N GLU A 54 -3.38 -5.43 -9.37
CA GLU A 54 -2.05 -5.64 -8.77
C GLU A 54 -1.57 -4.40 -8.01
N MET A 55 -1.74 -3.21 -8.58
CA MET A 55 -1.38 -1.96 -7.92
C MET A 55 -2.18 -1.75 -6.64
N ARG A 56 -3.47 -2.07 -6.65
CA ARG A 56 -4.33 -2.01 -5.47
C ARG A 56 -3.93 -3.01 -4.41
N ALA A 57 -3.52 -4.22 -4.81
CA ALA A 57 -2.96 -5.21 -3.89
C ALA A 57 -1.68 -4.70 -3.24
N GLY A 58 -0.81 -4.05 -4.00
CA GLY A 58 0.41 -3.41 -3.48
C GLY A 58 0.13 -2.33 -2.46
N ILE A 59 -0.87 -1.48 -2.72
CA ILE A 59 -1.31 -0.44 -1.78
C ILE A 59 -1.84 -1.07 -0.48
N LYS A 60 -2.67 -2.10 -0.59
CA LYS A 60 -3.17 -2.85 0.57
C LYS A 60 -2.02 -3.43 1.39
N TYR A 61 -1.06 -4.04 0.72
CA TYR A 61 0.11 -4.62 1.37
C TYR A 61 0.89 -3.57 2.16
N MET A 62 1.17 -2.41 1.56
CA MET A 62 1.88 -1.33 2.24
C MET A 62 1.11 -0.81 3.46
N LYS A 63 -0.21 -0.69 3.35
CA LYS A 63 -1.06 -0.30 4.49
C LYS A 63 -1.01 -1.32 5.63
N GLU A 64 -1.00 -2.61 5.29
CA GLU A 64 -0.84 -3.67 6.30
C GLU A 64 0.55 -3.65 6.94
N LYS A 65 1.60 -3.38 6.17
CA LYS A 65 2.95 -3.20 6.69
C LYS A 65 3.02 -2.05 7.71
N ILE A 66 2.37 -0.94 7.41
CA ILE A 66 2.28 0.20 8.34
C ILE A 66 1.61 -0.23 9.65
N LYS A 67 0.48 -0.91 9.53
CA LYS A 67 -0.30 -1.38 10.69
C LYS A 67 0.51 -2.34 11.57
N VAL A 68 1.17 -3.32 10.96
CA VAL A 68 2.01 -4.29 11.68
C VAL A 68 3.19 -3.58 12.35
N SER A 69 3.86 -2.67 11.65
CA SER A 69 5.00 -1.93 12.20
C SER A 69 4.60 -1.05 13.38
N LYS A 70 3.45 -0.37 13.30
CA LYS A 70 2.90 0.40 14.42
C LYS A 70 2.58 -0.48 15.62
N TYR A 71 2.04 -1.67 15.37
CA TYR A 71 1.72 -2.63 16.42
C TYR A 71 2.99 -3.14 17.12
N GLN A 72 4.06 -3.35 16.37
CA GLN A 72 5.36 -3.75 16.92
C GLN A 72 6.05 -2.61 17.67
N LEU A 73 5.87 -1.39 17.22
CA LEU A 73 6.51 -0.21 17.79
C LEU A 73 5.98 0.15 19.18
N GLU A 74 4.70 -0.03 19.40
CA GLU A 74 4.02 0.40 20.63
C GLU A 74 4.62 -0.21 21.90
N PRO A 75 4.82 -1.57 22.01
CA PRO A 75 5.45 -2.16 23.17
C PRO A 75 6.89 -1.67 23.39
N LEU A 76 7.64 -1.46 22.31
CA LEU A 76 9.03 -1.01 22.40
C LEU A 76 9.10 0.40 22.99
N LYS A 77 8.20 1.30 22.58
CA LYS A 77 8.11 2.64 23.14
C LYS A 77 7.74 2.62 24.62
N ARG A 78 6.83 1.74 25.03
CA ARG A 78 6.45 1.59 26.44
C ARG A 78 7.64 1.15 27.28
N VAL A 79 8.36 0.13 26.83
CA VAL A 79 9.54 -0.37 27.54
C VAL A 79 10.60 0.73 27.63
N TYR A 80 10.84 1.42 26.51
CA TYR A 80 11.79 2.53 26.48
C TYR A 80 11.43 3.63 27.49
N ASN A 81 10.16 4.03 27.54
CA ASN A 81 9.70 5.06 28.48
C ASN A 81 9.85 4.62 29.93
N ILE A 82 9.54 3.35 30.23
CA ILE A 82 9.71 2.81 31.57
C ILE A 82 11.18 2.81 31.99
N LEU A 83 12.07 2.36 31.11
CA LEU A 83 13.50 2.28 31.41
C LEU A 83 14.15 3.67 31.55
N THR A 84 13.77 4.63 30.72
CA THR A 84 14.38 5.96 30.73
C THR A 84 13.82 6.88 31.80
N ASN A 85 12.64 6.58 32.35
CA ASN A 85 12.03 7.34 33.45
C ASN A 85 12.48 6.88 34.83
N LYS A 86 13.29 5.83 34.93
CA LYS A 86 13.85 5.39 36.23
C LYS A 86 14.91 6.37 36.71
N LYS A 87 14.93 6.60 38.05
CA LYS A 87 16.03 7.30 38.68
C LYS A 87 17.34 6.54 38.41
N ASN A 88 18.40 7.27 38.08
CA ASN A 88 19.71 6.71 37.76
C ASN A 88 19.73 5.90 36.47
N CYS A 89 18.85 6.21 35.51
CA CYS A 89 18.92 5.60 34.20
C CYS A 89 20.22 5.97 33.50
N ASP A 90 20.99 4.96 33.10
CA ASP A 90 22.20 5.15 32.30
C ASP A 90 21.84 5.08 30.83
N MET A 91 21.74 6.22 30.17
CA MET A 91 21.42 6.32 28.75
C MET A 91 22.53 5.75 27.85
N SER A 92 23.72 5.46 28.40
CA SER A 92 24.78 4.80 27.67
C SER A 92 24.66 3.28 27.67
N ASN A 93 23.68 2.74 28.38
CA ASN A 93 23.43 1.29 28.44
C ASN A 93 23.19 0.71 27.05
N LYS A 94 23.89 -0.39 26.74
CA LYS A 94 23.80 -1.02 25.41
C LYS A 94 22.38 -1.49 25.07
N GLY A 95 21.65 -1.98 26.06
CA GLY A 95 20.26 -2.42 25.86
C GLY A 95 19.35 -1.27 25.49
N ILE A 96 19.51 -0.12 26.15
CA ILE A 96 18.74 1.10 25.82
C ILE A 96 19.08 1.59 24.41
N LYS A 97 20.37 1.59 24.06
CA LYS A 97 20.81 1.99 22.71
C LYS A 97 20.28 1.07 21.61
N LEU A 98 20.25 -0.24 21.86
CA LEU A 98 19.67 -1.20 20.93
C LEU A 98 18.18 -0.97 20.77
N LEU A 99 17.48 -0.68 21.86
CA LEU A 99 16.05 -0.38 21.85
C LEU A 99 15.76 0.90 21.06
N GLU A 100 16.56 1.96 21.27
CA GLU A 100 16.45 3.21 20.49
C GLU A 100 16.61 2.95 19.01
N LYS A 101 17.62 2.15 18.64
CA LYS A 101 17.90 1.81 17.24
C LYS A 101 16.73 1.05 16.60
N GLU A 102 16.15 0.11 17.34
CA GLU A 102 15.01 -0.67 16.84
C GLU A 102 13.76 0.20 16.69
N ILE A 103 13.50 1.08 17.65
CA ILE A 103 12.40 2.05 17.56
C ILE A 103 12.59 2.96 16.35
N TYR A 104 13.78 3.51 16.18
CA TYR A 104 14.09 4.37 15.03
C TYR A 104 13.89 3.64 13.71
N THR A 105 14.36 2.39 13.61
CA THR A 105 14.21 1.58 12.40
C THR A 105 12.75 1.37 12.04
N LEU A 106 11.90 1.04 13.03
CA LEU A 106 10.47 0.87 12.80
C LEU A 106 9.78 2.17 12.41
N GLU A 107 10.13 3.29 13.05
CA GLU A 107 9.59 4.60 12.69
C GLU A 107 9.97 5.00 11.27
N ASP A 108 11.22 4.76 10.88
CA ASP A 108 11.71 5.03 9.52
C ASP A 108 11.00 4.13 8.50
N ASP A 109 10.82 2.86 8.80
CA ASP A 109 10.08 1.93 7.95
C ASP A 109 8.63 2.39 7.75
N ILE A 110 7.96 2.83 8.81
CA ILE A 110 6.60 3.34 8.73
C ILE A 110 6.52 4.55 7.79
N GLU A 111 7.45 5.48 7.89
CA GLU A 111 7.49 6.66 7.01
C GLU A 111 7.75 6.25 5.55
N THR A 112 8.64 5.27 5.34
CA THR A 112 8.90 4.74 4.00
C THR A 112 7.65 4.09 3.41
N TYR A 113 6.94 3.26 4.18
CA TYR A 113 5.70 2.63 3.72
C TYR A 113 4.61 3.66 3.42
N LYS A 114 4.47 4.70 4.25
CA LYS A 114 3.53 5.80 3.98
C LYS A 114 3.84 6.51 2.66
N THR A 115 5.12 6.78 2.40
CA THR A 115 5.56 7.39 1.15
C THR A 115 5.24 6.47 -0.03
N ASN A 116 5.48 5.17 0.11
CA ASN A 116 5.16 4.18 -0.92
C ASN A 116 3.65 4.13 -1.21
N VAL A 117 2.80 4.16 -0.17
CA VAL A 117 1.34 4.21 -0.35
C VAL A 117 0.94 5.44 -1.15
N LYS A 118 1.49 6.60 -0.79
CA LYS A 118 1.21 7.85 -1.51
C LYS A 118 1.62 7.76 -2.97
N THR A 119 2.85 7.29 -3.23
CA THR A 119 3.38 7.16 -4.59
C THR A 119 2.56 6.18 -5.42
N LEU A 120 2.23 5.01 -4.88
CA LEU A 120 1.44 4.00 -5.58
C LEU A 120 0.01 4.51 -5.85
N THR A 121 -0.59 5.19 -4.90
CA THR A 121 -1.93 5.77 -5.06
C THR A 121 -1.94 6.82 -6.17
N GLU A 122 -0.94 7.69 -6.20
CA GLU A 122 -0.78 8.71 -7.25
C GLU A 122 -0.56 8.07 -8.62
N ARG A 123 0.28 7.04 -8.70
CA ARG A 123 0.53 6.30 -9.95
C ARG A 123 -0.73 5.60 -10.46
N LEU A 124 -1.48 4.97 -9.56
CA LEU A 124 -2.74 4.32 -9.91
C LEU A 124 -3.74 5.35 -10.44
N GLN A 125 -3.88 6.48 -9.76
CA GLN A 125 -4.79 7.53 -10.18
C GLN A 125 -4.38 8.12 -11.53
N THR A 126 -3.09 8.34 -11.75
CA THR A 126 -2.56 8.82 -13.04
C THR A 126 -2.86 7.81 -14.15
N ALA A 127 -2.64 6.52 -13.89
CA ALA A 127 -2.91 5.46 -14.86
C ALA A 127 -4.40 5.39 -15.23
N ILE A 128 -5.28 5.52 -14.25
CA ILE A 128 -6.72 5.54 -14.46
C ILE A 128 -7.12 6.77 -15.30
N ASN A 129 -6.61 7.95 -14.95
CA ASN A 129 -6.93 9.19 -15.63
C ASN A 129 -6.36 9.26 -17.05
N SER A 130 -5.32 8.47 -17.34
CA SER A 130 -4.68 8.44 -18.66
C SER A 130 -5.32 7.45 -19.63
N ARG A 131 -6.38 6.71 -19.23
CA ARG A 131 -7.09 5.83 -20.15
C ARG A 131 -7.84 6.66 -21.17
N PRO A 132 -7.67 6.41 -22.50
CA PRO A 132 -8.22 7.29 -23.53
C PRO A 132 -9.73 7.53 -23.46
N GLY A 133 -10.52 6.48 -23.22
CA GLY A 133 -11.97 6.59 -23.16
C GLY A 133 -12.47 7.40 -21.97
N ILE A 134 -11.92 7.14 -20.79
CA ILE A 134 -12.31 7.81 -19.53
C ILE A 134 -11.90 9.27 -19.51
N VAL A 135 -10.69 9.58 -19.97
CA VAL A 135 -10.21 10.97 -20.01
C VAL A 135 -11.14 11.83 -20.86
N ASN A 136 -11.53 11.33 -22.03
CA ASN A 136 -12.45 12.06 -22.91
C ASN A 136 -13.82 12.26 -22.25
N ASP A 137 -14.38 11.24 -21.61
CA ASP A 137 -15.68 11.34 -20.94
C ASP A 137 -15.64 12.30 -19.76
N MET A 138 -14.58 12.29 -18.97
CA MET A 138 -14.42 13.21 -17.85
C MET A 138 -14.28 14.66 -18.33
N MET A 139 -13.58 14.90 -19.40
CA MET A 139 -13.45 16.23 -19.99
C MET A 139 -14.79 16.73 -20.53
N ASN A 140 -15.54 15.88 -21.20
CA ASN A 140 -16.86 16.22 -21.71
C ASN A 140 -17.84 16.53 -20.58
N LYS A 141 -17.86 15.75 -19.51
CA LYS A 141 -18.70 16.00 -18.34
C LYS A 141 -18.33 17.31 -17.64
N LYS A 142 -17.07 17.65 -17.56
CA LYS A 142 -16.64 18.95 -17.00
C LYS A 142 -17.09 20.13 -17.84
N GLN A 143 -17.04 19.99 -19.16
CA GLN A 143 -17.49 21.03 -20.09
C GLN A 143 -19.00 21.23 -20.00
N ASP A 144 -19.77 20.15 -19.84
CA ASP A 144 -21.22 20.21 -19.72
C ASP A 144 -21.69 20.82 -18.40
N ASN A 145 -20.86 20.81 -17.36
CA ASN A 145 -21.17 21.36 -16.04
C ASN A 145 -20.62 22.77 -15.80
N GLU A 146 -19.89 23.30 -16.75
CA GLU A 146 -19.39 24.67 -16.76
C GLU A 146 -20.27 25.55 -17.65
#